data_85872c94569c03fb62913a1253034a89
#
_entry.id   85872c94569c03fb62913a1253034a89
#
_cell.length_a   1.000
_cell.length_b   1.000
_cell.length_c   1.000
_cell.angle_alpha   90.00
_cell.angle_beta   90.00
_cell.angle_gamma   90.00
#
_symmetry.space_group_name_H-M   'P 1'
#
loop_
_entity.id
_entity.type
_entity.pdbx_description
1 polymer ?
#
loop_
_entity_poly.entity_id
_entity_poly.type
_entity_poly.pdbx_seq_one_letter_code
_entity_poly.pdbx_strand_id
1 'polypeptide(L)'
;MTRIIMCGCNGAMGRMITGIVNEDAEAEIVAGIDMVDTKEHCYPVFQKLADCDVEADALIDFSTPKILDDILTFSKEKKVPVVLCTTGYDDEQLAKIEEAATQTAVLKSANMSLGINTLLKLVQDAAKVFATEGFDVEIVE
;
A
#
# COMPACT_ATOMS: atom_id res chain seq x y z
N MET A 1 10.09 -13.79 10.75
CA MET A 1 9.44 -13.76 9.41
C MET A 1 8.21 -12.90 9.52
N THR A 2 8.11 -11.86 8.71
CA THR A 2 6.98 -10.91 8.71
C THR A 2 5.82 -11.51 7.90
N ARG A 3 4.66 -11.69 8.53
CA ARG A 3 3.46 -12.24 7.91
C ARG A 3 2.64 -11.12 7.28
N ILE A 4 2.36 -11.23 5.98
CA ILE A 4 1.74 -10.16 5.19
C ILE A 4 0.38 -10.62 4.66
N ILE A 5 -0.66 -9.79 4.80
CA ILE A 5 -1.90 -9.88 4.04
C ILE A 5 -1.77 -8.98 2.81
N MET A 6 -2.02 -9.53 1.62
CA MET A 6 -1.93 -8.80 0.35
C MET A 6 -3.31 -8.51 -0.23
N CYS A 7 -3.76 -7.25 -0.16
CA CYS A 7 -4.99 -6.80 -0.82
C CYS A 7 -4.72 -6.44 -2.27
N GLY A 8 -5.55 -6.98 -3.18
CA GLY A 8 -5.34 -6.88 -4.63
C GLY A 8 -4.30 -7.89 -5.13
N CYS A 9 -4.26 -9.09 -4.54
CA CYS A 9 -3.23 -10.10 -4.82
C CYS A 9 -3.23 -10.60 -6.27
N ASN A 10 -4.36 -10.58 -6.97
CA ASN A 10 -4.45 -10.98 -8.39
C ASN A 10 -4.04 -9.88 -9.38
N GLY A 11 -3.92 -8.64 -8.90
CA GLY A 11 -3.48 -7.51 -9.72
C GLY A 11 -2.01 -7.59 -10.10
N ALA A 12 -1.57 -6.75 -11.04
CA ALA A 12 -0.19 -6.72 -11.51
C ALA A 12 0.81 -6.48 -10.35
N MET A 13 0.50 -5.50 -9.46
CA MET A 13 1.35 -5.20 -8.31
C MET A 13 1.31 -6.32 -7.26
N GLY A 14 0.12 -6.89 -6.98
CA GLY A 14 -0.01 -8.01 -6.05
C GLY A 14 0.83 -9.22 -6.46
N ARG A 15 0.81 -9.58 -7.75
CA ARG A 15 1.64 -10.66 -8.30
C ARG A 15 3.15 -10.35 -8.22
N MET A 16 3.52 -9.09 -8.51
CA MET A 16 4.92 -8.66 -8.43
C MET A 16 5.43 -8.75 -6.98
N ILE A 17 4.65 -8.26 -6.01
CA ILE A 17 5.00 -8.31 -4.58
C ILE A 17 5.04 -9.75 -4.10
N THR A 18 4.10 -10.61 -4.51
CA THR A 18 4.13 -12.04 -4.21
C THR A 18 5.43 -12.67 -4.68
N GLY A 19 5.88 -12.33 -5.90
CA GLY A 19 7.16 -12.82 -6.42
C GLY A 19 8.36 -12.37 -5.57
N ILE A 20 8.41 -11.10 -5.20
CA ILE A 20 9.48 -10.55 -4.35
C ILE A 20 9.49 -11.22 -2.97
N VAL A 21 8.33 -11.36 -2.33
CA VAL A 21 8.20 -11.96 -1.00
C VAL A 21 8.58 -13.44 -1.01
N ASN A 22 8.26 -14.17 -2.09
CA ASN A 22 8.66 -15.58 -2.22
C ASN A 22 10.18 -15.79 -2.27
N GLU A 23 10.94 -14.77 -2.63
CA GLU A 23 12.41 -14.79 -2.65
C GLU A 23 13.04 -14.27 -1.35
N ASP A 24 12.22 -13.72 -0.43
CA ASP A 24 12.67 -13.13 0.83
C ASP A 24 12.50 -14.13 1.99
N ALA A 25 13.60 -14.47 2.65
CA ALA A 25 13.58 -15.37 3.79
C ALA A 25 12.98 -14.75 5.08
N GLU A 26 12.79 -13.42 5.12
CA GLU A 26 12.30 -12.70 6.29
C GLU A 26 10.81 -12.31 6.20
N ALA A 27 10.15 -12.58 5.06
CA ALA A 27 8.75 -12.27 4.82
C ALA A 27 7.98 -13.43 4.19
N GLU A 28 6.67 -13.48 4.44
CA GLU A 28 5.75 -14.41 3.78
C GLU A 28 4.38 -13.76 3.58
N ILE A 29 3.70 -14.08 2.46
CA ILE A 29 2.28 -13.74 2.31
C ILE A 29 1.47 -14.89 2.90
N VAL A 30 0.71 -14.59 3.95
CA VAL A 30 -0.11 -15.57 4.67
C VAL A 30 -1.56 -15.60 4.17
N ALA A 31 -2.04 -14.52 3.55
CA ALA A 31 -3.36 -14.43 2.94
C ALA A 31 -3.42 -13.38 1.83
N GLY A 32 -4.28 -13.59 0.85
CA GLY A 32 -4.65 -12.62 -0.17
C GLY A 32 -6.10 -12.16 0.01
N ILE A 33 -6.38 -10.92 -0.39
CA ILE A 33 -7.74 -10.39 -0.49
C ILE A 33 -7.98 -9.97 -1.93
N ASP A 34 -8.95 -10.60 -2.58
CA ASP A 34 -9.35 -10.26 -3.95
C ASP A 34 -10.77 -10.77 -4.23
N MET A 35 -11.40 -10.28 -5.30
CA MET A 35 -12.77 -10.67 -5.64
C MET A 35 -12.91 -12.13 -6.07
N VAL A 36 -11.83 -12.72 -6.59
CA VAL A 36 -11.82 -14.11 -7.08
C VAL A 36 -10.59 -14.83 -6.56
N ASP A 37 -10.77 -16.06 -6.08
CA ASP A 37 -9.67 -16.96 -5.80
C ASP A 37 -9.31 -17.73 -7.07
N THR A 38 -8.21 -17.31 -7.72
CA THR A 38 -7.72 -17.92 -8.98
C THR A 38 -7.05 -19.29 -8.76
N LYS A 39 -6.82 -19.70 -7.51
CA LYS A 39 -6.04 -20.89 -7.13
C LYS A 39 -4.58 -20.89 -7.63
N GLU A 40 -4.06 -19.75 -8.01
CA GLU A 40 -2.67 -19.58 -8.49
C GLU A 40 -1.69 -19.29 -7.35
N HIS A 41 -2.22 -18.87 -6.17
CA HIS A 41 -1.41 -18.51 -5.02
C HIS A 41 -1.17 -19.72 -4.08
N CYS A 42 -0.03 -19.72 -3.41
CA CYS A 42 0.30 -20.73 -2.37
C CYS A 42 -0.36 -20.43 -1.02
N TYR A 43 -1.09 -19.33 -0.90
CA TYR A 43 -1.81 -18.88 0.29
C TYR A 43 -3.32 -18.80 0.01
N PRO A 44 -4.17 -18.83 1.05
CA PRO A 44 -5.62 -18.67 0.89
C PRO A 44 -5.97 -17.27 0.40
N VAL A 45 -6.98 -17.17 -0.46
CA VAL A 45 -7.52 -15.89 -0.95
C VAL A 45 -8.96 -15.75 -0.48
N PHE A 46 -9.24 -14.65 0.22
CA PHE A 46 -10.56 -14.31 0.74
C PHE A 46 -11.16 -13.17 -0.10
N GLN A 47 -12.48 -13.17 -0.22
CA GLN A 47 -13.20 -12.09 -0.92
C GLN A 47 -13.40 -10.85 -0.04
N LYS A 48 -13.39 -11.03 1.28
CA LYS A 48 -13.55 -9.94 2.26
C LYS A 48 -12.55 -10.09 3.38
N LEU A 49 -12.04 -8.97 3.87
CA LEU A 49 -11.16 -8.93 5.05
C LEU A 49 -11.85 -9.48 6.31
N ALA A 50 -13.17 -9.29 6.44
CA ALA A 50 -13.95 -9.81 7.57
C ALA A 50 -13.92 -11.34 7.67
N ASP A 51 -13.73 -12.05 6.55
CA ASP A 51 -13.66 -13.51 6.49
C ASP A 51 -12.23 -14.03 6.70
N CYS A 52 -11.25 -13.14 6.76
CA CYS A 52 -9.85 -13.48 6.96
C CYS A 52 -9.53 -13.58 8.45
N ASP A 53 -9.39 -14.79 8.94
CA ASP A 53 -9.03 -15.11 10.33
C ASP A 53 -7.52 -15.32 10.53
N VAL A 54 -6.73 -15.16 9.47
CA VAL A 54 -5.29 -15.38 9.48
C VAL A 54 -4.58 -14.27 10.26
N GLU A 55 -3.66 -14.65 11.15
CA GLU A 55 -2.81 -13.69 11.86
C GLU A 55 -1.76 -13.09 10.91
N ALA A 56 -1.60 -11.78 10.98
CA ALA A 56 -0.62 -11.05 10.17
C ALA A 56 0.06 -9.93 10.97
N ASP A 57 1.25 -9.57 10.53
CA ASP A 57 2.06 -8.49 11.13
C ASP A 57 1.96 -7.19 10.32
N ALA A 58 1.51 -7.27 9.05
CA ALA A 58 1.26 -6.13 8.19
C ALA A 58 0.23 -6.46 7.10
N LEU A 59 -0.44 -5.41 6.59
CA LEU A 59 -1.30 -5.48 5.42
C LEU A 59 -0.77 -4.53 4.35
N ILE A 60 -0.65 -5.01 3.11
CA ILE A 60 -0.26 -4.21 1.95
C ILE A 60 -1.45 -4.13 0.99
N ASP A 61 -1.81 -2.91 0.60
CA ASP A 61 -2.97 -2.65 -0.27
C ASP A 61 -2.58 -2.04 -1.62
N PHE A 62 -2.84 -2.79 -2.69
CA PHE A 62 -2.83 -2.36 -4.09
C PHE A 62 -4.15 -2.71 -4.77
N SER A 63 -5.27 -2.41 -4.13
CA SER A 63 -6.60 -2.77 -4.62
C SER A 63 -7.37 -1.58 -5.17
N THR A 64 -8.46 -1.21 -4.54
CA THR A 64 -9.32 -0.09 -4.91
C THR A 64 -9.75 0.72 -3.69
N PRO A 65 -10.07 2.03 -3.85
CA PRO A 65 -10.59 2.85 -2.74
C PRO A 65 -11.86 2.30 -2.08
N LYS A 66 -12.60 1.42 -2.77
CA LYS A 66 -13.88 0.88 -2.29
C LYS A 66 -13.77 0.01 -1.05
N ILE A 67 -12.61 -0.64 -0.82
CA ILE A 67 -12.42 -1.51 0.34
C ILE A 67 -11.66 -0.81 1.48
N LEU A 68 -11.44 0.49 1.39
CA LEU A 68 -10.69 1.24 2.41
C LEU A 68 -11.31 1.08 3.79
N ASP A 69 -12.63 1.23 3.92
CA ASP A 69 -13.31 1.12 5.23
C ASP A 69 -13.11 -0.25 5.87
N ASP A 70 -13.12 -1.33 5.07
CA ASP A 70 -12.84 -2.70 5.54
C ASP A 70 -11.38 -2.83 6.01
N ILE A 71 -10.42 -2.26 5.25
CA ILE A 71 -9.00 -2.26 5.59
C ILE A 71 -8.76 -1.52 6.91
N LEU A 72 -9.31 -0.31 7.05
CA LEU A 72 -9.13 0.49 8.26
C LEU A 72 -9.79 -0.14 9.48
N THR A 73 -10.97 -0.77 9.31
CA THR A 73 -11.65 -1.52 10.37
C THR A 73 -10.80 -2.70 10.82
N PHE A 74 -10.36 -3.54 9.90
CA PHE A 74 -9.49 -4.68 10.18
C PHE A 74 -8.21 -4.25 10.90
N SER A 75 -7.54 -3.21 10.39
CA SER A 75 -6.31 -2.68 10.98
C SER A 75 -6.51 -2.22 12.43
N LYS A 76 -7.59 -1.49 12.71
CA LYS A 76 -7.91 -1.01 14.07
C LYS A 76 -8.24 -2.14 15.03
N GLU A 77 -9.06 -3.11 14.60
CA GLU A 77 -9.51 -4.22 15.42
C GLU A 77 -8.39 -5.22 15.72
N LYS A 78 -7.62 -5.59 14.70
CA LYS A 78 -6.53 -6.58 14.81
C LYS A 78 -5.18 -5.97 15.20
N LYS A 79 -5.08 -4.63 15.25
CA LYS A 79 -3.83 -3.89 15.49
C LYS A 79 -2.74 -4.21 14.46
N VAL A 80 -3.14 -4.45 13.22
CA VAL A 80 -2.26 -4.76 12.10
C VAL A 80 -1.90 -3.46 11.37
N PRO A 81 -0.62 -3.06 11.28
CA PRO A 81 -0.16 -1.94 10.47
C PRO A 81 -0.54 -2.09 9.00
N VAL A 82 -0.80 -0.96 8.32
CA VAL A 82 -1.20 -0.98 6.91
C VAL A 82 -0.30 -0.11 6.03
N VAL A 83 -0.03 -0.61 4.82
CA VAL A 83 0.65 0.10 3.75
C VAL A 83 -0.35 0.32 2.62
N LEU A 84 -0.86 1.55 2.48
CA LEU A 84 -1.86 1.94 1.49
C LEU A 84 -1.19 2.50 0.24
N CYS A 85 -1.18 1.72 -0.83
CA CYS A 85 -0.63 2.10 -2.15
C CYS A 85 -1.72 2.33 -3.20
N THR A 86 -2.97 2.07 -2.86
CA THR A 86 -4.13 2.37 -3.71
C THR A 86 -4.21 3.88 -3.94
N THR A 87 -4.53 4.27 -5.17
CA THR A 87 -4.68 5.67 -5.61
C THR A 87 -6.15 6.04 -5.75
N GLY A 88 -6.43 7.36 -5.81
CA GLY A 88 -7.77 7.85 -6.09
C GLY A 88 -8.69 7.92 -4.87
N TYR A 89 -8.14 8.04 -3.68
CA TYR A 89 -8.92 8.36 -2.47
C TYR A 89 -9.49 9.78 -2.55
N ASP A 90 -10.74 9.94 -2.17
CA ASP A 90 -11.38 11.26 -1.99
C ASP A 90 -11.04 11.88 -0.62
N ASP A 91 -11.47 13.13 -0.40
CA ASP A 91 -11.14 13.88 0.81
C ASP A 91 -11.72 13.23 2.07
N GLU A 92 -12.91 12.59 1.99
CA GLU A 92 -13.52 11.87 3.11
C GLU A 92 -12.69 10.64 3.47
N GLN A 93 -12.23 9.89 2.47
CA GLN A 93 -11.37 8.72 2.65
C GLN A 93 -10.01 9.11 3.22
N LEU A 94 -9.44 10.23 2.78
CA LEU A 94 -8.19 10.75 3.32
C LEU A 94 -8.33 11.12 4.81
N ALA A 95 -9.43 11.77 5.19
CA ALA A 95 -9.72 12.07 6.60
C ALA A 95 -9.86 10.80 7.46
N LYS A 96 -10.51 9.74 6.95
CA LYS A 96 -10.59 8.44 7.63
C LYS A 96 -9.22 7.78 7.82
N ILE A 97 -8.34 7.90 6.83
CA ILE A 97 -6.95 7.39 6.94
C ILE A 97 -6.18 8.13 8.04
N GLU A 98 -6.30 9.46 8.10
CA GLU A 98 -5.67 10.28 9.15
C GLU A 98 -6.20 9.91 10.54
N GLU A 99 -7.52 9.73 10.69
CA GLU A 99 -8.11 9.27 11.94
C GLU A 99 -7.57 7.89 12.34
N ALA A 100 -7.53 6.93 11.41
CA ALA A 100 -7.03 5.58 11.67
C ALA A 100 -5.56 5.58 12.09
N ALA A 101 -4.75 6.49 11.52
CA ALA A 101 -3.33 6.64 11.86
C ALA A 101 -3.07 7.07 13.33
N THR A 102 -4.09 7.55 14.04
CA THR A 102 -4.02 7.81 15.49
C THR A 102 -4.11 6.54 16.33
N GLN A 103 -4.58 5.42 15.75
CA GLN A 103 -4.87 4.17 16.48
C GLN A 103 -3.99 3.01 16.04
N THR A 104 -3.44 3.05 14.81
CA THR A 104 -2.57 2.03 14.22
C THR A 104 -1.55 2.68 13.30
N ALA A 105 -0.45 1.99 13.00
CA ALA A 105 0.53 2.52 12.06
C ALA A 105 0.01 2.43 10.62
N VAL A 106 0.01 3.57 9.93
CA VAL A 106 -0.42 3.68 8.53
C VAL A 106 0.68 4.35 7.71
N LEU A 107 1.15 3.66 6.68
CA LEU A 107 1.97 4.25 5.63
C LEU A 107 1.10 4.42 4.37
N LYS A 108 0.92 5.65 3.91
CA LYS A 108 0.23 5.94 2.65
C LYS A 108 1.21 6.48 1.62
N SER A 109 1.31 5.83 0.47
CA SER A 109 2.12 6.31 -0.63
C SER A 109 1.54 5.89 -1.97
N ALA A 110 1.20 6.87 -2.80
CA ALA A 110 0.70 6.63 -4.16
C ALA A 110 1.78 6.11 -5.12
N ASN A 111 3.05 6.28 -4.77
CA ASN A 111 4.17 5.87 -5.60
C ASN A 111 5.32 5.29 -4.77
N MET A 112 5.58 4.01 -4.95
CA MET A 112 6.67 3.28 -4.29
C MET A 112 7.91 3.10 -5.21
N SER A 113 7.93 3.74 -6.40
CA SER A 113 9.08 3.68 -7.29
C SER A 113 10.28 4.40 -6.70
N LEU A 114 11.40 3.70 -6.56
CA LEU A 114 12.66 4.28 -6.14
C LEU A 114 13.11 5.39 -7.11
N GLY A 115 12.96 5.17 -8.42
CA GLY A 115 13.33 6.14 -9.46
C GLY A 115 12.53 7.44 -9.36
N ILE A 116 11.21 7.34 -9.24
CA ILE A 116 10.33 8.52 -9.10
C ILE A 116 10.61 9.27 -7.79
N ASN A 117 10.75 8.56 -6.67
CA ASN A 117 11.03 9.22 -5.39
C ASN A 117 12.43 9.89 -5.39
N THR A 118 13.41 9.28 -6.05
CA THR A 118 14.73 9.90 -6.25
C THR A 118 14.61 11.16 -7.13
N LEU A 119 13.87 11.09 -8.24
CA LEU A 119 13.64 12.23 -9.11
C LEU A 119 12.94 13.38 -8.38
N LEU A 120 11.90 13.10 -7.59
CA LEU A 120 11.22 14.10 -6.76
C LEU A 120 12.20 14.81 -5.81
N LYS A 121 13.11 14.06 -5.19
CA LYS A 121 14.14 14.62 -4.32
C LYS A 121 15.09 15.54 -5.09
N LEU A 122 15.57 15.11 -6.25
CA LEU A 122 16.46 15.91 -7.11
C LEU A 122 15.79 17.19 -7.59
N VAL A 123 14.51 17.13 -8.01
CA VAL A 123 13.72 18.29 -8.43
C VAL A 123 13.55 19.28 -7.27
N GLN A 124 13.24 18.79 -6.06
CA GLN A 124 13.12 19.64 -4.88
C GLN A 124 14.43 20.36 -4.55
N ASP A 125 15.55 19.68 -4.62
CA ASP A 125 16.87 20.26 -4.31
C ASP A 125 17.29 21.25 -5.39
N ALA A 126 17.07 20.95 -6.68
CA ALA A 126 17.32 21.86 -7.80
C ALA A 126 16.43 23.12 -7.70
N ALA A 127 15.13 22.96 -7.45
CA ALA A 127 14.20 24.08 -7.35
C ALA A 127 14.57 25.05 -6.21
N LYS A 128 15.06 24.56 -5.08
CA LYS A 128 15.51 25.41 -3.98
C LYS A 128 16.67 26.33 -4.38
N VAL A 129 17.57 25.85 -5.23
CA VAL A 129 18.72 26.63 -5.70
C VAL A 129 18.28 27.58 -6.81
N PHE A 130 17.61 27.07 -7.83
CA PHE A 130 17.29 27.87 -9.03
C PHE A 130 16.22 28.94 -8.78
N ALA A 131 15.17 28.63 -8.01
CA ALA A 131 14.11 29.60 -7.73
C ALA A 131 14.62 30.83 -6.94
N THR A 132 15.60 30.65 -6.06
CA THR A 132 16.23 31.78 -5.33
C THR A 132 17.07 32.68 -6.21
N GLU A 133 17.60 32.16 -7.31
CA GLU A 133 18.42 32.89 -8.28
C GLU A 133 17.60 33.43 -9.47
N GLY A 134 16.27 33.36 -9.42
CA GLY A 134 15.37 33.93 -10.40
C GLY A 134 15.18 33.12 -11.67
N PHE A 135 15.47 31.80 -11.63
CA PHE A 135 15.13 30.87 -12.71
C PHE A 135 13.69 30.40 -12.58
N ASP A 136 13.00 30.26 -13.71
CA ASP A 136 11.71 29.58 -13.79
C ASP A 136 11.92 28.06 -13.78
N VAL A 137 11.09 27.35 -13.01
CA VAL A 137 11.11 25.89 -12.93
C VAL A 137 9.75 25.36 -13.36
N GLU A 138 9.72 24.57 -14.43
CA GLU A 138 8.51 23.95 -14.96
C GLU A 138 8.63 22.43 -14.91
N ILE A 139 7.52 21.74 -14.59
CA ILE A 139 7.39 20.28 -14.67
C ILE A 139 6.45 19.97 -15.82
N VAL A 140 6.92 19.21 -16.79
CA VAL A 140 6.11 18.76 -17.93
C VAL A 140 5.93 17.25 -17.84
N GLU A 141 4.66 16.81 -17.79
CA GLU A 141 4.24 15.40 -17.79
C GLU A 141 3.72 14.99 -19.17
#